data_7d70600505eea503c9c86a54a32db267
#
_entry.id   7d70600505eea503c9c86a54a32db267
#
_cell.length_a   1.000
_cell.length_b   1.000
_cell.length_c   1.000
_cell.angle_alpha   90.00
_cell.angle_beta   90.00
_cell.angle_gamma   90.00
#
_symmetry.space_group_name_H-M   'P 1'
#
loop_
_entity.id
_entity.type
_entity.pdbx_description
1 polymer ?
#
loop_
_entity_poly.entity_id
_entity_poly.type
_entity_poly.pdbx_seq_one_letter_code
_entity_poly.pdbx_strand_id
1 'polypeptide(L)'
;MSGGIKFRLVAFVSAIGIMVTLIVWTAHTSWERIAELQQKLTSVQLKSFQIADHFQQTILELNNTVLRYAVSHDPADWARFDVDSKALDHWIDEQGPILPTEREKHLLDQINAAYDDYMAAARQIHARMDPSSTPVTRLGDFADFEKQSQRILNLGFQLANAHWASMDDFLSRSNKSLNYLRALLLSSLVLLLIAGGGLAAVVYRGMIAPLQVKLVESQQKVERQEKLASLGMLAAGVAHEIRNPLTALKAWLFIQQKHLEPGTAEYDDARVIAGEISRLERIVRDFLLFARPSEPHLELAAADQPLRDVQTLMRPELEKANIRLSMDGCPSAYVRIDGQQLKQVLINLVQNAADSIGKDGAVTLRLRLDTRPLSNHNTEVVILEVADTGKGIPPDVEKRLFDPFFTTKESGTGLGLSIAARIVEKHGGALQYQTQVNRGTVFGIVLPRA
;
A
#
# COMPACT_ATOMS: atom_id res chain seq x y z
N MET A 1 -10.02 -4.60 13.89
CA MET A 1 -9.21 -3.94 12.83
C MET A 1 -7.69 -3.95 13.05
N SER A 2 -7.17 -4.22 14.24
CA SER A 2 -5.70 -4.19 14.53
C SER A 2 -4.89 -5.38 13.98
N GLY A 3 -5.48 -6.56 13.78
CA GLY A 3 -4.77 -7.74 13.29
C GLY A 3 -4.31 -7.65 11.82
N GLY A 4 -5.12 -7.07 10.95
CA GLY A 4 -4.80 -6.96 9.53
C GLY A 4 -3.66 -5.98 9.21
N ILE A 5 -3.51 -4.92 10.02
CA ILE A 5 -2.43 -3.94 9.84
C ILE A 5 -1.08 -4.52 10.32
N LYS A 6 -1.09 -5.20 11.48
CA LYS A 6 0.12 -5.89 12.00
C LYS A 6 0.62 -6.96 11.04
N PHE A 7 -0.27 -7.77 10.49
CA PHE A 7 0.08 -8.79 9.51
C PHE A 7 0.70 -8.20 8.24
N ARG A 8 0.13 -7.11 7.70
CA ARG A 8 0.66 -6.42 6.52
C ARG A 8 2.01 -5.78 6.79
N LEU A 9 2.23 -5.20 7.98
CA LEU A 9 3.51 -4.62 8.37
C LEU A 9 4.60 -5.70 8.53
N VAL A 10 4.29 -6.83 9.14
CA VAL A 10 5.21 -7.98 9.26
C VAL A 10 5.56 -8.55 7.89
N ALA A 11 4.57 -8.76 7.02
CA ALA A 11 4.81 -9.22 5.64
C ALA A 11 5.72 -8.25 4.86
N PHE A 12 5.57 -6.96 5.06
CA PHE A 12 6.39 -5.91 4.50
C PHE A 12 7.85 -5.97 4.96
N VAL A 13 8.06 -5.98 6.27
CA VAL A 13 9.42 -6.07 6.86
C VAL A 13 10.11 -7.36 6.41
N SER A 14 9.37 -8.48 6.35
CA SER A 14 9.90 -9.76 5.87
C SER A 14 10.28 -9.70 4.38
N ALA A 15 9.48 -9.07 3.53
CA ALA A 15 9.78 -8.93 2.11
C ALA A 15 11.03 -8.07 1.87
N ILE A 16 11.21 -6.96 2.62
CA ILE A 16 12.43 -6.14 2.59
C ILE A 16 13.62 -6.97 3.07
N GLY A 17 13.49 -7.71 4.17
CA GLY A 17 14.56 -8.55 4.69
C GLY A 17 15.04 -9.60 3.69
N ILE A 18 14.12 -10.33 3.04
CA ILE A 18 14.43 -11.30 1.98
C ILE A 18 15.14 -10.60 0.82
N MET A 19 14.69 -9.45 0.39
CA MET A 19 15.25 -8.71 -0.74
C MET A 19 16.67 -8.20 -0.44
N VAL A 20 16.92 -7.65 0.75
CA VAL A 20 18.25 -7.23 1.19
C VAL A 20 19.20 -8.43 1.24
N THR A 21 18.76 -9.56 1.78
CA THR A 21 19.55 -10.80 1.84
C THR A 21 19.92 -11.29 0.44
N LEU A 22 18.99 -11.22 -0.52
CA LEU A 22 19.22 -11.61 -1.92
C LEU A 22 20.23 -10.69 -2.61
N ILE A 23 20.17 -9.38 -2.39
CA ILE A 23 21.13 -8.40 -2.92
C ILE A 23 22.52 -8.63 -2.34
N VAL A 24 22.63 -8.82 -1.03
CA VAL A 24 23.91 -9.09 -0.35
C VAL A 24 24.51 -10.40 -0.86
N TRP A 25 23.71 -11.44 -0.99
CA TRP A 25 24.17 -12.72 -1.52
C TRP A 25 24.66 -12.64 -2.97
N THR A 26 23.92 -11.95 -3.85
CA THR A 26 24.34 -11.75 -5.25
C THR A 26 25.59 -10.87 -5.36
N ALA A 27 25.73 -9.84 -4.53
CA ALA A 27 26.90 -9.00 -4.48
C ALA A 27 28.14 -9.79 -3.99
N HIS A 28 27.98 -10.61 -2.96
CA HIS A 28 29.06 -11.43 -2.42
C HIS A 28 29.56 -12.48 -3.43
N THR A 29 28.66 -13.23 -4.05
CA THR A 29 29.02 -14.22 -5.08
C THR A 29 29.63 -13.57 -6.33
N SER A 30 29.22 -12.37 -6.69
CA SER A 30 29.84 -11.59 -7.77
C SER A 30 31.26 -11.17 -7.43
N TRP A 31 31.48 -10.70 -6.20
CA TRP A 31 32.79 -10.29 -5.72
C TRP A 31 33.81 -11.44 -5.70
N GLU A 32 33.42 -12.61 -5.17
CA GLU A 32 34.27 -13.79 -5.14
C GLU A 32 34.68 -14.22 -6.56
N ARG A 33 33.76 -14.25 -7.51
CA ARG A 33 34.06 -14.58 -8.91
C ARG A 33 34.99 -13.59 -9.60
N ILE A 34 34.82 -12.30 -9.34
CA ILE A 34 35.71 -11.26 -9.88
C ILE A 34 37.12 -11.40 -9.29
N ALA A 35 37.23 -11.67 -8.00
CA ALA A 35 38.52 -11.87 -7.33
C ALA A 35 39.24 -13.13 -7.87
N GLU A 36 38.52 -14.24 -8.09
CA GLU A 36 39.07 -15.47 -8.69
C GLU A 36 39.55 -15.22 -10.15
N LEU A 37 38.80 -14.48 -10.95
CA LEU A 37 39.20 -14.11 -12.31
C LEU A 37 40.43 -13.20 -12.32
N GLN A 38 40.54 -12.25 -11.42
CA GLN A 38 41.72 -11.37 -11.31
C GLN A 38 42.97 -12.16 -10.91
N GLN A 39 42.82 -13.08 -9.95
CA GLN A 39 43.96 -13.92 -9.51
C GLN A 39 44.45 -14.82 -10.63
N LYS A 40 43.56 -15.46 -11.41
CA LYS A 40 43.92 -16.29 -12.58
C LYS A 40 44.60 -15.47 -13.69
N LEU A 41 44.15 -14.25 -13.95
CA LEU A 41 44.78 -13.35 -14.93
C LEU A 41 46.20 -12.98 -14.55
N THR A 42 46.43 -12.63 -13.30
CA THR A 42 47.71 -12.05 -12.86
C THR A 42 48.80 -13.10 -12.61
N SER A 43 48.43 -14.29 -12.15
CA SER A 43 49.41 -15.28 -11.64
C SER A 43 49.81 -16.34 -12.67
N VAL A 44 48.97 -16.67 -13.63
CA VAL A 44 49.17 -17.84 -14.49
C VAL A 44 49.47 -17.46 -15.94
N GLN A 45 48.75 -16.49 -16.50
CA GLN A 45 48.79 -16.28 -17.96
C GLN A 45 49.91 -15.40 -18.47
N LEU A 46 50.34 -14.40 -17.70
CA LEU A 46 51.52 -13.57 -18.06
C LEU A 46 52.83 -14.37 -18.06
N LYS A 47 52.96 -15.33 -17.15
CA LYS A 47 54.14 -16.18 -17.05
C LYS A 47 54.25 -17.15 -18.22
N SER A 48 53.18 -17.79 -18.66
CA SER A 48 53.23 -18.79 -19.75
C SER A 48 53.52 -18.17 -21.11
N PHE A 49 53.14 -16.92 -21.36
CA PHE A 49 53.55 -16.19 -22.58
C PHE A 49 55.06 -15.96 -22.63
N GLN A 50 55.66 -15.55 -21.50
CA GLN A 50 57.10 -15.35 -21.41
C GLN A 50 57.89 -16.67 -21.62
N ILE A 51 57.30 -17.83 -21.29
CA ILE A 51 57.94 -19.14 -21.49
C ILE A 51 58.18 -19.40 -23.00
N ALA A 52 57.15 -19.25 -23.84
CA ALA A 52 57.25 -19.57 -25.26
C ALA A 52 58.24 -18.59 -25.98
N ASP A 53 58.16 -17.31 -25.64
CA ASP A 53 59.02 -16.27 -26.21
C ASP A 53 60.50 -16.47 -25.82
N HIS A 54 60.77 -16.65 -24.53
CA HIS A 54 62.14 -16.91 -24.02
C HIS A 54 62.73 -18.17 -24.64
N PHE A 55 61.93 -19.24 -24.72
CA PHE A 55 62.40 -20.47 -25.35
C PHE A 55 62.83 -20.26 -26.81
N GLN A 56 62.01 -19.63 -27.63
CA GLN A 56 62.29 -19.36 -29.04
C GLN A 56 63.55 -18.50 -29.22
N GLN A 57 63.66 -17.45 -28.43
CA GLN A 57 64.84 -16.54 -28.49
C GLN A 57 66.12 -17.29 -28.11
N THR A 58 66.11 -18.07 -27.06
CA THR A 58 67.30 -18.82 -26.62
C THR A 58 67.71 -19.88 -27.61
N ILE A 59 66.78 -20.62 -28.24
CA ILE A 59 67.11 -21.59 -29.31
C ILE A 59 67.75 -20.88 -30.52
N LEU A 60 67.21 -19.70 -30.90
CA LEU A 60 67.82 -18.93 -32.01
C LEU A 60 69.25 -18.48 -31.67
N GLU A 61 69.53 -18.07 -30.41
CA GLU A 61 70.84 -17.69 -29.92
C GLU A 61 71.81 -18.91 -29.94
N LEU A 62 71.32 -20.08 -29.44
CA LEU A 62 72.10 -21.30 -29.48
C LEU A 62 72.43 -21.71 -30.90
N ASN A 63 71.46 -21.64 -31.83
CA ASN A 63 71.73 -21.93 -33.27
C ASN A 63 72.81 -21.01 -33.84
N ASN A 64 72.73 -19.69 -33.56
CA ASN A 64 73.75 -18.75 -34.04
C ASN A 64 75.10 -19.04 -33.45
N THR A 65 75.17 -19.52 -32.21
CA THR A 65 76.45 -19.88 -31.56
C THR A 65 77.05 -21.11 -32.15
N VAL A 66 76.26 -22.17 -32.48
CA VAL A 66 76.72 -23.38 -33.17
C VAL A 66 77.22 -23.03 -34.58
N LEU A 67 76.46 -22.19 -35.33
CA LEU A 67 76.89 -21.74 -36.68
C LEU A 67 78.19 -20.93 -36.65
N ARG A 68 78.39 -20.04 -35.67
CA ARG A 68 79.64 -19.31 -35.49
C ARG A 68 80.81 -20.26 -35.20
N TYR A 69 80.56 -21.20 -34.26
CA TYR A 69 81.60 -22.20 -33.97
C TYR A 69 81.95 -23.03 -35.23
N ALA A 70 81.01 -23.42 -36.04
CA ALA A 70 81.23 -24.17 -37.28
C ALA A 70 82.06 -23.39 -38.31
N VAL A 71 82.00 -22.04 -38.31
CA VAL A 71 82.73 -21.16 -39.23
C VAL A 71 84.08 -20.71 -38.65
N SER A 72 84.14 -20.32 -37.37
CA SER A 72 85.30 -19.75 -36.70
C SER A 72 86.24 -20.82 -36.19
N HIS A 73 85.75 -22.00 -35.81
CA HIS A 73 86.48 -23.06 -35.07
C HIS A 73 87.04 -22.57 -33.76
N ASP A 74 86.45 -21.49 -33.17
CA ASP A 74 86.87 -20.93 -31.90
C ASP A 74 86.29 -21.78 -30.71
N PRO A 75 87.13 -22.40 -29.85
CA PRO A 75 86.71 -23.14 -28.70
C PRO A 75 85.81 -22.32 -27.72
N ALA A 76 85.98 -20.99 -27.75
CA ALA A 76 85.17 -20.13 -26.89
C ALA A 76 83.71 -20.10 -27.27
N ASP A 77 83.40 -20.19 -28.57
CA ASP A 77 81.98 -20.28 -29.04
C ASP A 77 81.31 -21.61 -28.59
N TRP A 78 82.05 -22.72 -28.62
CA TRP A 78 81.53 -24.02 -28.13
C TRP A 78 81.36 -23.99 -26.62
N ALA A 79 82.27 -23.45 -25.85
CA ALA A 79 82.17 -23.34 -24.43
C ALA A 79 80.96 -22.48 -24.00
N ARG A 80 80.67 -21.40 -24.76
CA ARG A 80 79.47 -20.60 -24.55
C ARG A 80 78.19 -21.38 -24.88
N PHE A 81 78.17 -22.12 -25.98
CA PHE A 81 77.02 -22.98 -26.34
C PHE A 81 76.74 -24.01 -25.25
N ASP A 82 77.75 -24.67 -24.66
CA ASP A 82 77.58 -25.67 -23.60
C ASP A 82 77.04 -25.06 -22.32
N VAL A 83 77.43 -23.86 -21.95
CA VAL A 83 76.88 -23.14 -20.81
C VAL A 83 75.43 -22.74 -21.05
N ASP A 84 75.14 -22.08 -22.19
CA ASP A 84 73.83 -21.54 -22.48
C ASP A 84 72.81 -22.69 -22.74
N SER A 85 73.23 -23.81 -23.33
CA SER A 85 72.40 -25.00 -23.54
C SER A 85 72.02 -25.70 -22.25
N LYS A 86 72.94 -25.86 -21.28
CA LYS A 86 72.63 -26.39 -19.96
C LYS A 86 71.69 -25.48 -19.15
N ALA A 87 71.83 -24.20 -19.29
CA ALA A 87 70.95 -23.23 -18.63
C ALA A 87 69.51 -23.36 -19.21
N LEU A 88 69.36 -23.56 -20.55
CA LEU A 88 68.05 -23.75 -21.17
C LEU A 88 67.43 -25.08 -20.77
N ASP A 89 68.20 -26.16 -20.72
CA ASP A 89 67.75 -27.47 -20.25
C ASP A 89 67.13 -27.42 -18.87
N HIS A 90 67.90 -26.86 -17.89
CA HIS A 90 67.40 -26.66 -16.54
C HIS A 90 66.18 -25.76 -16.48
N TRP A 91 66.14 -24.69 -17.29
CA TRP A 91 64.99 -23.82 -17.36
C TRP A 91 63.74 -24.52 -17.94
N ILE A 92 63.87 -25.41 -18.96
CA ILE A 92 62.74 -26.17 -19.55
C ILE A 92 62.12 -27.05 -18.42
N ASP A 93 62.92 -27.74 -17.64
CA ASP A 93 62.47 -28.62 -16.58
C ASP A 93 61.68 -27.84 -15.48
N GLU A 94 62.04 -26.60 -15.21
CA GLU A 94 61.35 -25.77 -14.20
C GLU A 94 59.99 -25.24 -14.69
N GLN A 95 59.71 -25.25 -16.00
CA GLN A 95 58.48 -24.64 -16.54
C GLN A 95 57.24 -25.54 -16.46
N GLY A 96 57.39 -26.87 -16.37
CA GLY A 96 56.28 -27.80 -16.37
C GLY A 96 55.15 -27.49 -15.36
N PRO A 97 55.48 -27.16 -14.08
CA PRO A 97 54.49 -26.82 -13.06
C PRO A 97 53.77 -25.50 -13.31
N ILE A 98 54.31 -24.61 -14.15
CA ILE A 98 53.77 -23.25 -14.38
C ILE A 98 52.76 -23.25 -15.52
N LEU A 99 52.79 -24.23 -16.40
CA LEU A 99 51.89 -24.31 -17.57
C LEU A 99 50.45 -24.68 -17.13
N PRO A 100 49.43 -23.90 -17.57
CA PRO A 100 48.06 -24.06 -17.07
C PRO A 100 47.28 -25.22 -17.69
N THR A 101 47.65 -25.71 -18.87
CA THR A 101 46.88 -26.75 -19.58
C THR A 101 47.66 -28.02 -19.85
N GLU A 102 47.01 -29.16 -19.86
CA GLU A 102 47.62 -30.44 -20.19
C GLU A 102 48.20 -30.46 -21.61
N ARG A 103 47.64 -29.71 -22.54
CA ARG A 103 48.16 -29.58 -23.91
C ARG A 103 49.52 -28.84 -23.93
N GLU A 104 49.65 -27.77 -23.15
CA GLU A 104 50.92 -27.03 -23.02
C GLU A 104 51.99 -27.87 -22.35
N LYS A 105 51.63 -28.64 -21.29
CA LYS A 105 52.55 -29.59 -20.65
C LYS A 105 53.03 -30.67 -21.61
N HIS A 106 52.10 -31.26 -22.39
CA HIS A 106 52.46 -32.27 -23.37
C HIS A 106 53.37 -31.71 -24.48
N LEU A 107 53.16 -30.47 -24.89
CA LEU A 107 54.04 -29.77 -25.83
C LEU A 107 55.42 -29.51 -25.21
N LEU A 108 55.49 -29.18 -23.91
CA LEU A 108 56.76 -29.00 -23.23
C LEU A 108 57.53 -30.32 -23.13
N ASP A 109 56.86 -31.44 -22.84
CA ASP A 109 57.45 -32.78 -22.84
C ASP A 109 58.03 -33.14 -24.24
N GLN A 110 57.30 -32.80 -25.31
CA GLN A 110 57.79 -32.97 -26.69
C GLN A 110 59.01 -32.04 -27.02
N ILE A 111 59.01 -30.84 -26.47
CA ILE A 111 60.16 -29.91 -26.59
C ILE A 111 61.37 -30.50 -25.88
N ASN A 112 61.20 -31.03 -24.67
CA ASN A 112 62.26 -31.64 -23.89
C ASN A 112 62.87 -32.82 -24.64
N ALA A 113 62.06 -33.74 -25.20
CA ALA A 113 62.54 -34.85 -26.01
C ALA A 113 63.24 -34.38 -27.32
N ALA A 114 62.70 -33.35 -28.00
CA ALA A 114 63.32 -32.81 -29.19
C ALA A 114 64.61 -32.02 -28.87
N TYR A 115 64.75 -31.48 -27.68
CA TYR A 115 65.93 -30.82 -27.19
C TYR A 115 67.10 -31.80 -27.05
N ASP A 116 66.83 -33.02 -26.55
CA ASP A 116 67.85 -34.07 -26.49
C ASP A 116 68.38 -34.42 -27.90
N ASP A 117 67.47 -34.56 -28.88
CA ASP A 117 67.84 -34.81 -30.29
C ASP A 117 68.68 -33.65 -30.88
N TYR A 118 68.28 -32.40 -30.59
CA TYR A 118 68.98 -31.21 -30.98
C TYR A 118 70.37 -31.12 -30.41
N MET A 119 70.53 -31.40 -29.08
CA MET A 119 71.80 -31.44 -28.41
C MET A 119 72.73 -32.55 -28.94
N ALA A 120 72.16 -33.71 -29.29
CA ALA A 120 72.91 -34.84 -29.93
C ALA A 120 73.45 -34.39 -31.31
N ALA A 121 72.62 -33.70 -32.13
CA ALA A 121 73.07 -33.17 -33.42
C ALA A 121 74.14 -32.09 -33.31
N ALA A 122 74.01 -31.16 -32.35
CA ALA A 122 75.04 -30.16 -32.07
C ALA A 122 76.38 -30.79 -31.63
N ARG A 123 76.35 -31.81 -30.76
CA ARG A 123 77.56 -32.52 -30.33
C ARG A 123 78.22 -33.29 -31.47
N GLN A 124 77.44 -33.81 -32.43
CA GLN A 124 77.98 -34.47 -33.60
C GLN A 124 78.77 -33.46 -34.47
N ILE A 125 78.25 -32.25 -34.69
CA ILE A 125 78.99 -31.19 -35.35
C ILE A 125 80.31 -30.95 -34.64
N HIS A 126 80.29 -30.77 -33.32
CA HIS A 126 81.50 -30.51 -32.55
C HIS A 126 82.55 -31.62 -32.70
N ALA A 127 82.10 -32.90 -32.55
CA ALA A 127 82.98 -34.08 -32.65
C ALA A 127 83.63 -34.27 -34.02
N ARG A 128 82.97 -33.84 -35.09
CA ARG A 128 83.42 -34.01 -36.47
C ARG A 128 84.12 -32.78 -37.03
N MET A 129 84.19 -31.69 -36.29
CA MET A 129 84.97 -30.51 -36.66
C MET A 129 86.46 -30.71 -36.41
N ASP A 130 86.91 -31.89 -35.96
CA ASP A 130 88.30 -32.30 -35.88
C ASP A 130 88.98 -32.21 -37.30
N PRO A 131 90.16 -31.73 -37.46
CA PRO A 131 90.90 -31.55 -38.75
C PRO A 131 91.02 -32.78 -39.62
N SER A 132 90.78 -34.01 -39.06
CA SER A 132 90.84 -35.32 -39.79
C SER A 132 89.56 -35.73 -40.53
N SER A 133 88.48 -34.96 -40.44
CA SER A 133 87.17 -35.32 -41.03
C SER A 133 86.99 -34.83 -42.50
N THR A 134 86.29 -35.68 -43.37
CA THR A 134 86.08 -35.33 -44.78
C THR A 134 85.03 -34.30 -45.03
N PRO A 135 85.05 -33.47 -46.10
CA PRO A 135 84.05 -32.41 -46.38
C PRO A 135 82.61 -32.95 -46.61
N VAL A 136 82.44 -34.13 -47.14
CA VAL A 136 81.07 -34.72 -47.42
C VAL A 136 80.26 -35.11 -46.15
N THR A 137 80.93 -35.56 -45.10
CA THR A 137 80.33 -35.89 -43.85
C THR A 137 79.85 -34.61 -43.09
N ARG A 138 80.52 -33.50 -43.28
CA ARG A 138 80.14 -32.21 -42.64
C ARG A 138 78.80 -31.67 -43.18
N LEU A 139 78.51 -31.82 -44.48
CA LEU A 139 77.24 -31.36 -45.06
C LEU A 139 76.02 -32.10 -44.51
N GLY A 140 76.13 -33.44 -44.27
CA GLY A 140 75.07 -34.25 -43.70
C GLY A 140 74.72 -33.90 -42.26
N ASP A 141 75.75 -33.61 -41.46
CA ASP A 141 75.57 -33.22 -40.04
C ASP A 141 74.89 -31.86 -39.85
N PHE A 142 75.22 -30.91 -40.75
CA PHE A 142 74.51 -29.62 -40.76
C PHE A 142 73.06 -29.76 -41.20
N ALA A 143 72.73 -30.61 -42.15
CA ALA A 143 71.35 -30.85 -42.55
C ALA A 143 70.54 -31.52 -41.44
N ASP A 144 71.12 -32.42 -40.64
CA ASP A 144 70.44 -33.02 -39.48
C ASP A 144 70.26 -32.01 -38.34
N PHE A 145 71.30 -31.24 -38.04
CA PHE A 145 71.19 -30.17 -37.05
C PHE A 145 70.12 -29.12 -37.42
N GLU A 146 70.10 -28.69 -38.70
CA GLU A 146 69.07 -27.77 -39.16
C GLU A 146 67.67 -28.38 -39.05
N LYS A 147 67.49 -29.64 -39.36
CA LYS A 147 66.24 -30.35 -39.21
C LYS A 147 65.76 -30.43 -37.76
N GLN A 148 66.67 -30.70 -36.80
CA GLN A 148 66.34 -30.73 -35.37
C GLN A 148 66.05 -29.34 -34.83
N SER A 149 66.84 -28.34 -35.28
CA SER A 149 66.61 -26.93 -34.97
C SER A 149 65.21 -26.44 -35.41
N GLN A 150 64.84 -26.75 -36.67
CA GLN A 150 63.52 -26.37 -37.20
C GLN A 150 62.40 -27.12 -36.49
N ARG A 151 62.61 -28.40 -36.12
CA ARG A 151 61.62 -29.19 -35.33
C ARG A 151 61.37 -28.55 -33.95
N ILE A 152 62.42 -28.17 -33.24
CA ILE A 152 62.27 -27.62 -31.90
C ILE A 152 61.66 -26.21 -31.92
N LEU A 153 62.03 -25.38 -32.91
CA LEU A 153 61.45 -24.08 -33.14
C LEU A 153 59.93 -24.19 -33.49
N ASN A 154 59.60 -25.17 -34.30
CA ASN A 154 58.18 -25.45 -34.62
C ASN A 154 57.37 -25.87 -33.37
N LEU A 155 57.93 -26.70 -32.50
CA LEU A 155 57.32 -27.06 -31.23
C LEU A 155 57.16 -25.84 -30.30
N GLY A 156 58.16 -24.96 -30.27
CA GLY A 156 58.04 -23.66 -29.55
C GLY A 156 56.92 -22.79 -30.11
N PHE A 157 56.75 -22.74 -31.43
CA PHE A 157 55.63 -22.06 -32.07
C PHE A 157 54.28 -22.68 -31.74
N GLN A 158 54.22 -24.04 -31.71
CA GLN A 158 53.01 -24.74 -31.28
C GLN A 158 52.64 -24.49 -29.83
N LEU A 159 53.65 -24.38 -28.94
CA LEU A 159 53.45 -24.02 -27.54
C LEU A 159 52.85 -22.58 -27.41
N ALA A 160 53.43 -21.63 -28.17
CA ALA A 160 52.88 -20.28 -28.23
C ALA A 160 51.42 -20.25 -28.71
N ASN A 161 51.10 -20.98 -29.77
CA ASN A 161 49.73 -21.06 -30.30
C ASN A 161 48.76 -21.76 -29.33
N ALA A 162 49.22 -22.81 -28.61
CA ALA A 162 48.40 -23.48 -27.60
C ALA A 162 48.10 -22.51 -26.44
N HIS A 163 49.07 -21.69 -26.07
CA HIS A 163 48.87 -20.67 -25.08
C HIS A 163 47.87 -19.59 -25.52
N TRP A 164 47.97 -19.09 -26.76
CA TRP A 164 47.01 -18.15 -27.33
C TRP A 164 45.60 -18.70 -27.36
N ALA A 165 45.43 -19.97 -27.76
CA ALA A 165 44.12 -20.63 -27.75
C ALA A 165 43.56 -20.78 -26.34
N SER A 166 44.38 -21.09 -25.36
CA SER A 166 44.01 -21.16 -23.93
C SER A 166 43.58 -19.80 -23.39
N MET A 167 44.28 -18.73 -23.78
CA MET A 167 43.96 -17.35 -23.42
C MET A 167 42.62 -16.91 -24.00
N ASP A 168 42.36 -17.21 -25.27
CA ASP A 168 41.10 -16.86 -25.95
C ASP A 168 39.90 -17.58 -25.33
N ASP A 169 40.02 -18.89 -25.03
CA ASP A 169 38.98 -19.64 -24.30
C ASP A 169 38.74 -19.09 -22.91
N PHE A 170 39.80 -18.75 -22.17
CA PHE A 170 39.68 -18.09 -20.86
C PHE A 170 38.97 -16.74 -20.95
N LEU A 171 39.33 -15.87 -21.88
CA LEU A 171 38.72 -14.55 -22.08
C LEU A 171 37.25 -14.71 -22.48
N SER A 172 36.94 -15.65 -23.36
CA SER A 172 35.56 -15.95 -23.78
C SER A 172 34.69 -16.43 -22.60
N ARG A 173 35.19 -17.36 -21.78
CA ARG A 173 34.48 -17.83 -20.57
C ARG A 173 34.33 -16.71 -19.54
N SER A 174 35.37 -15.92 -19.33
CA SER A 174 35.35 -14.76 -18.44
C SER A 174 34.29 -13.74 -18.86
N ASN A 175 34.22 -13.40 -20.16
CA ASN A 175 33.23 -12.48 -20.70
C ASN A 175 31.81 -12.98 -20.59
N LYS A 176 31.58 -14.27 -20.82
CA LYS A 176 30.26 -14.92 -20.58
C LYS A 176 29.86 -14.84 -19.10
N SER A 177 30.78 -15.10 -18.18
CA SER A 177 30.52 -15.01 -16.75
C SER A 177 30.19 -13.57 -16.32
N LEU A 178 30.92 -12.57 -16.83
CA LEU A 178 30.66 -11.15 -16.55
C LEU A 178 29.29 -10.70 -17.09
N ASN A 179 28.92 -11.16 -18.31
CA ASN A 179 27.62 -10.84 -18.87
C ASN A 179 26.47 -11.48 -18.06
N TYR A 180 26.64 -12.70 -17.58
CA TYR A 180 25.70 -13.34 -16.67
C TYR A 180 25.53 -12.55 -15.39
N LEU A 181 26.62 -12.11 -14.76
CA LEU A 181 26.59 -11.28 -13.55
C LEU A 181 25.88 -9.93 -13.80
N ARG A 182 26.16 -9.28 -14.94
CA ARG A 182 25.46 -8.04 -15.33
C ARG A 182 23.96 -8.27 -15.48
N ALA A 183 23.54 -9.32 -16.15
CA ALA A 183 22.14 -9.67 -16.32
C ALA A 183 21.45 -9.95 -14.96
N LEU A 184 22.14 -10.62 -14.05
CA LEU A 184 21.64 -10.94 -12.72
C LEU A 184 21.49 -9.67 -11.86
N LEU A 185 22.43 -8.74 -11.93
CA LEU A 185 22.35 -7.44 -11.25
C LEU A 185 21.19 -6.58 -11.80
N LEU A 186 21.06 -6.50 -13.11
CA LEU A 186 19.97 -5.74 -13.75
C LEU A 186 18.60 -6.33 -13.43
N SER A 187 18.46 -7.65 -13.46
CA SER A 187 17.20 -8.33 -13.13
C SER A 187 16.83 -8.13 -11.65
N SER A 188 17.80 -8.16 -10.74
CA SER A 188 17.57 -7.90 -9.32
C SER A 188 17.12 -6.45 -9.07
N LEU A 189 17.69 -5.48 -9.80
CA LEU A 189 17.29 -4.07 -9.72
C LEU A 189 15.85 -3.87 -10.21
N VAL A 190 15.48 -4.48 -11.33
CA VAL A 190 14.10 -4.42 -11.87
C VAL A 190 13.12 -5.04 -10.90
N LEU A 191 13.45 -6.19 -10.33
CA LEU A 191 12.60 -6.85 -9.32
C LEU A 191 12.41 -5.96 -8.08
N LEU A 192 13.47 -5.28 -7.64
CA LEU A 192 13.42 -4.32 -6.54
C LEU A 192 12.45 -3.17 -6.81
N LEU A 193 12.51 -2.59 -8.01
CA LEU A 193 11.62 -1.50 -8.40
C LEU A 193 10.15 -1.95 -8.47
N ILE A 194 9.89 -3.13 -9.02
CA ILE A 194 8.53 -3.71 -9.07
C ILE A 194 8.01 -3.99 -7.66
N ALA A 195 8.82 -4.60 -6.81
CA ALA A 195 8.44 -4.88 -5.42
C ALA A 195 8.19 -3.58 -4.64
N GLY A 196 9.07 -2.58 -4.77
CA GLY A 196 8.91 -1.27 -4.12
C GLY A 196 7.65 -0.53 -4.59
N GLY A 197 7.39 -0.52 -5.89
CA GLY A 197 6.18 0.09 -6.45
C GLY A 197 4.89 -0.61 -6.02
N GLY A 198 4.89 -1.95 -6.05
CA GLY A 198 3.76 -2.75 -5.57
C GLY A 198 3.45 -2.50 -4.09
N LEU A 199 4.49 -2.40 -3.29
CA LEU A 199 4.37 -2.09 -1.87
C LEU A 199 3.84 -0.69 -1.60
N ALA A 200 4.39 0.32 -2.29
CA ALA A 200 3.90 1.69 -2.20
C ALA A 200 2.40 1.77 -2.53
N ALA A 201 1.96 1.03 -3.56
CA ALA A 201 0.54 0.94 -3.92
C ALA A 201 -0.31 0.26 -2.84
N VAL A 202 0.18 -0.80 -2.19
CA VAL A 202 -0.52 -1.48 -1.09
C VAL A 202 -0.64 -0.58 0.13
N VAL A 203 0.43 0.13 0.52
CA VAL A 203 0.43 1.09 1.64
C VAL A 203 -0.51 2.26 1.35
N TYR A 204 -0.42 2.84 0.16
CA TYR A 204 -1.29 3.95 -0.24
C TYR A 204 -2.77 3.56 -0.20
N ARG A 205 -3.15 2.46 -0.88
CA ARG A 205 -4.55 2.00 -0.93
C ARG A 205 -5.06 1.43 0.38
N GLY A 206 -4.21 0.74 1.14
CA GLY A 206 -4.61 0.05 2.38
C GLY A 206 -4.58 0.93 3.62
N MET A 207 -3.79 1.99 3.66
CA MET A 207 -3.62 2.84 4.84
C MET A 207 -3.90 4.32 4.56
N ILE A 208 -3.26 4.92 3.57
CA ILE A 208 -3.31 6.38 3.38
C ILE A 208 -4.68 6.82 2.88
N ALA A 209 -5.18 6.24 1.80
CA ALA A 209 -6.46 6.63 1.20
C ALA A 209 -7.65 6.50 2.18
N PRO A 210 -7.85 5.39 2.93
CA PRO A 210 -8.95 5.30 3.90
C PRO A 210 -8.77 6.22 5.11
N LEU A 211 -7.52 6.55 5.50
CA LEU A 211 -7.26 7.52 6.56
C LEU A 211 -7.65 8.94 6.13
N GLN A 212 -7.33 9.33 4.90
CA GLN A 212 -7.71 10.64 4.36
C GLN A 212 -9.24 10.81 4.32
N VAL A 213 -9.98 9.79 3.87
CA VAL A 213 -11.45 9.83 3.88
C VAL A 213 -11.98 10.02 5.30
N LYS A 214 -11.50 9.24 6.27
CA LYS A 214 -11.92 9.38 7.68
C LYS A 214 -11.55 10.73 8.29
N LEU A 215 -10.40 11.28 7.91
CA LEU A 215 -9.98 12.60 8.39
C LEU A 215 -10.95 13.68 7.90
N VAL A 216 -11.29 13.67 6.60
CA VAL A 216 -12.26 14.61 6.01
C VAL A 216 -13.63 14.47 6.68
N GLU A 217 -14.14 13.25 6.85
CA GLU A 217 -15.41 13.01 7.55
C GLU A 217 -15.38 13.53 8.99
N SER A 218 -14.27 13.31 9.71
CA SER A 218 -14.10 13.79 11.07
C SER A 218 -14.06 15.31 11.15
N GLN A 219 -13.34 15.95 10.23
CA GLN A 219 -13.28 17.42 10.16
C GLN A 219 -14.66 18.02 9.86
N GLN A 220 -15.41 17.45 8.91
CA GLN A 220 -16.78 17.91 8.62
C GLN A 220 -17.72 17.77 9.84
N LYS A 221 -17.57 16.69 10.62
CA LYS A 221 -18.35 16.51 11.86
C LYS A 221 -18.00 17.58 12.91
N VAL A 222 -16.72 17.85 13.11
CA VAL A 222 -16.26 18.87 14.05
C VAL A 222 -16.75 20.26 13.62
N GLU A 223 -16.58 20.63 12.36
CA GLU A 223 -17.03 21.92 11.84
C GLU A 223 -18.56 22.10 11.99
N ARG A 224 -19.33 21.02 11.72
CA ARG A 224 -20.78 21.04 11.92
C ARG A 224 -21.14 21.19 13.40
N GLN A 225 -20.41 20.54 14.32
CA GLN A 225 -20.62 20.67 15.76
C GLN A 225 -20.27 22.08 16.26
N GLU A 226 -19.18 22.67 15.79
CA GLU A 226 -18.78 24.05 16.14
C GLU A 226 -19.81 25.08 15.67
N LYS A 227 -20.29 24.97 14.42
CA LYS A 227 -21.36 25.82 13.90
C LYS A 227 -22.63 25.72 14.74
N LEU A 228 -23.02 24.49 15.12
CA LEU A 228 -24.20 24.28 15.98
C LEU A 228 -24.00 24.79 17.41
N ALA A 229 -22.81 24.66 17.98
CA ALA A 229 -22.47 25.16 19.29
C ALA A 229 -22.49 26.73 19.34
N SER A 230 -21.90 27.36 18.32
CA SER A 230 -21.95 28.82 18.15
C SER A 230 -23.38 29.31 17.98
N LEU A 231 -24.18 28.66 17.14
CA LEU A 231 -25.60 28.95 16.95
C LEU A 231 -26.37 28.78 18.26
N GLY A 232 -26.05 27.77 19.06
CA GLY A 232 -26.67 27.51 20.36
C GLY A 232 -26.44 28.59 21.42
N MET A 233 -25.23 29.16 21.45
CA MET A 233 -24.93 30.27 22.34
C MET A 233 -25.70 31.53 21.97
N LEU A 234 -25.72 31.89 20.69
CA LEU A 234 -26.47 33.03 20.18
C LEU A 234 -27.99 32.84 20.34
N ALA A 235 -28.49 31.64 20.05
CA ALA A 235 -29.91 31.32 20.17
C ALA A 235 -30.46 31.49 21.57
N ALA A 236 -29.70 31.15 22.62
CA ALA A 236 -30.17 31.30 24.01
C ALA A 236 -30.38 32.77 24.40
N GLY A 237 -29.47 33.67 23.99
CA GLY A 237 -29.63 35.11 24.23
C GLY A 237 -30.81 35.72 23.47
N VAL A 238 -30.85 35.45 22.14
CA VAL A 238 -31.92 35.96 21.24
C VAL A 238 -33.30 35.43 21.67
N ALA A 239 -33.41 34.17 22.03
CA ALA A 239 -34.70 33.62 22.46
C ALA A 239 -35.20 34.24 23.77
N HIS A 240 -34.31 34.55 24.70
CA HIS A 240 -34.70 35.24 25.91
C HIS A 240 -35.18 36.68 25.64
N GLU A 241 -34.49 37.37 24.72
CA GLU A 241 -34.88 38.74 24.31
C GLU A 241 -36.19 38.77 23.49
N ILE A 242 -36.50 37.72 22.71
CA ILE A 242 -37.76 37.60 21.98
C ILE A 242 -38.90 37.16 22.92
N ARG A 243 -38.65 36.25 23.86
CA ARG A 243 -39.68 35.78 24.80
C ARG A 243 -40.25 36.90 25.67
N ASN A 244 -39.44 37.85 26.10
CA ASN A 244 -39.86 38.94 26.94
C ASN A 244 -40.95 39.82 26.27
N PRO A 245 -40.77 40.41 25.07
CA PRO A 245 -41.82 41.19 24.42
C PRO A 245 -43.05 40.33 24.05
N LEU A 246 -42.88 39.04 23.65
CA LEU A 246 -44.01 38.18 23.38
C LEU A 246 -44.86 37.94 24.62
N THR A 247 -44.25 37.77 25.82
CA THR A 247 -44.97 37.62 27.08
C THR A 247 -45.74 38.89 27.43
N ALA A 248 -45.14 40.08 27.21
CA ALA A 248 -45.82 41.36 27.43
C ALA A 248 -47.00 41.54 26.49
N LEU A 249 -46.81 41.27 25.16
CA LEU A 249 -47.90 41.33 24.17
C LEU A 249 -49.04 40.41 24.52
N LYS A 250 -48.74 39.18 24.95
CA LYS A 250 -49.74 38.19 25.35
C LYS A 250 -50.52 38.64 26.56
N ALA A 251 -49.85 39.24 27.57
CA ALA A 251 -50.54 39.77 28.75
C ALA A 251 -51.45 40.95 28.40
N TRP A 252 -50.98 41.91 27.57
CA TRP A 252 -51.77 42.99 27.07
C TRP A 252 -53.02 42.54 26.27
N LEU A 253 -52.83 41.61 25.36
CA LEU A 253 -53.90 41.03 24.54
C LEU A 253 -54.92 40.32 25.41
N PHE A 254 -54.50 39.57 26.42
CA PHE A 254 -55.37 38.90 27.38
C PHE A 254 -56.25 39.91 28.16
N ILE A 255 -55.66 41.02 28.56
CA ILE A 255 -56.42 42.13 29.23
C ILE A 255 -57.43 42.74 28.27
N GLN A 256 -57.05 42.99 27.02
CA GLN A 256 -57.97 43.54 26.02
C GLN A 256 -59.13 42.60 25.70
N GLN A 257 -58.86 41.29 25.51
CA GLN A 257 -59.88 40.27 25.26
C GLN A 257 -60.95 40.19 26.33
N LYS A 258 -60.62 40.49 27.59
CA LYS A 258 -61.63 40.51 28.70
C LYS A 258 -62.67 41.64 28.58
N HIS A 259 -62.37 42.70 27.78
CA HIS A 259 -63.25 43.84 27.58
C HIS A 259 -64.01 43.76 26.24
N LEU A 260 -63.71 42.75 25.40
CA LEU A 260 -64.38 42.52 24.15
C LEU A 260 -65.51 41.51 24.28
N GLU A 261 -66.63 41.77 23.61
CA GLU A 261 -67.74 40.82 23.58
C GLU A 261 -67.46 39.67 22.60
N PRO A 262 -67.67 38.42 23.02
CA PRO A 262 -67.52 37.24 22.13
C PRO A 262 -68.46 37.37 20.91
N GLY A 263 -67.88 37.17 19.68
CA GLY A 263 -68.61 37.24 18.43
C GLY A 263 -68.54 38.60 17.75
N THR A 264 -67.84 39.59 18.29
CA THR A 264 -67.48 40.83 17.61
C THR A 264 -66.25 40.64 16.71
N ALA A 265 -66.12 41.50 15.69
CA ALA A 265 -64.94 41.47 14.79
C ALA A 265 -63.66 41.70 15.57
N GLU A 266 -63.65 42.65 16.52
CA GLU A 266 -62.52 42.99 17.38
C GLU A 266 -62.11 41.78 18.27
N TYR A 267 -63.08 40.96 18.76
CA TYR A 267 -62.78 39.78 19.52
C TYR A 267 -62.13 38.67 18.65
N ASP A 268 -62.62 38.51 17.40
CA ASP A 268 -62.05 37.59 16.41
C ASP A 268 -60.63 38.02 16.00
N ASP A 269 -60.40 39.28 15.77
CA ASP A 269 -59.05 39.84 15.47
C ASP A 269 -58.07 39.58 16.65
N ALA A 270 -58.52 39.85 17.87
CA ALA A 270 -57.71 39.58 19.08
C ALA A 270 -57.36 38.08 19.21
N ARG A 271 -58.27 37.20 18.83
CA ARG A 271 -58.04 35.75 18.80
C ARG A 271 -57.02 35.32 17.74
N VAL A 272 -57.06 35.97 16.56
CA VAL A 272 -56.06 35.75 15.51
C VAL A 272 -54.66 36.17 15.95
N ILE A 273 -54.55 37.38 16.57
CA ILE A 273 -53.29 37.90 17.13
C ILE A 273 -52.76 36.98 18.23
N ALA A 274 -53.64 36.48 19.14
CA ALA A 274 -53.25 35.50 20.19
C ALA A 274 -52.65 34.21 19.60
N GLY A 275 -53.26 33.76 18.50
CA GLY A 275 -52.77 32.59 17.72
C GLY A 275 -51.41 32.81 17.19
N GLU A 276 -51.14 34.01 16.57
CA GLU A 276 -49.84 34.32 15.98
C GLU A 276 -48.73 34.49 17.06
N ILE A 277 -49.03 35.12 18.21
CA ILE A 277 -48.11 35.20 19.34
C ILE A 277 -47.74 33.76 19.82
N SER A 278 -48.72 32.87 19.94
CA SER A 278 -48.48 31.47 20.34
C SER A 278 -47.64 30.70 19.29
N ARG A 279 -47.82 31.02 18.02
CA ARG A 279 -47.00 30.50 16.94
C ARG A 279 -45.55 30.95 17.04
N LEU A 280 -45.32 32.24 17.28
CA LEU A 280 -43.96 32.81 17.49
C LEU A 280 -43.26 32.19 18.71
N GLU A 281 -43.98 32.00 19.84
CA GLU A 281 -43.47 31.32 21.01
C GLU A 281 -43.01 29.90 20.71
N ARG A 282 -43.74 29.16 19.83
CA ARG A 282 -43.39 27.82 19.39
C ARG A 282 -42.14 27.83 18.51
N ILE A 283 -42.06 28.75 17.56
CA ILE A 283 -40.88 28.89 16.68
C ILE A 283 -39.60 29.13 17.51
N VAL A 284 -39.67 30.06 18.48
CA VAL A 284 -38.54 30.37 19.37
C VAL A 284 -38.14 29.16 20.21
N ARG A 285 -39.11 28.42 20.71
CA ARG A 285 -38.88 27.22 21.51
C ARG A 285 -38.22 26.11 20.69
N ASP A 286 -38.75 25.85 19.51
CA ASP A 286 -38.21 24.83 18.58
C ASP A 286 -36.80 25.20 18.12
N PHE A 287 -36.54 26.50 17.86
CA PHE A 287 -35.23 26.99 17.54
C PHE A 287 -34.21 26.76 18.65
N LEU A 288 -34.60 27.01 19.91
CA LEU A 288 -33.75 26.73 21.08
C LEU A 288 -33.44 25.23 21.21
N LEU A 289 -34.44 24.37 21.07
CA LEU A 289 -34.27 22.92 21.15
C LEU A 289 -33.39 22.40 20.03
N PHE A 290 -33.49 22.99 18.84
CA PHE A 290 -32.61 22.69 17.73
C PHE A 290 -31.18 23.14 17.97
N ALA A 291 -30.99 24.39 18.43
CA ALA A 291 -29.66 24.98 18.63
C ALA A 291 -28.92 24.40 19.84
N ARG A 292 -29.63 24.14 20.94
CA ARG A 292 -29.08 23.60 22.20
C ARG A 292 -30.01 22.53 22.79
N PRO A 293 -30.06 21.30 22.24
CA PRO A 293 -30.81 20.26 22.88
C PRO A 293 -30.21 19.89 24.24
N SER A 294 -31.05 19.79 25.27
CA SER A 294 -30.64 19.31 26.59
C SER A 294 -30.05 17.89 26.50
N GLU A 295 -29.10 17.60 27.39
CA GLU A 295 -28.62 16.23 27.54
C GLU A 295 -29.76 15.35 28.12
N PRO A 296 -29.99 14.14 27.56
CA PRO A 296 -31.05 13.27 28.05
C PRO A 296 -30.69 12.65 29.40
N HIS A 297 -31.64 12.62 30.31
CA HIS A 297 -31.55 11.83 31.52
C HIS A 297 -32.03 10.40 31.24
N LEU A 298 -31.07 9.53 30.86
CA LEU A 298 -31.38 8.16 30.46
C LEU A 298 -31.69 7.28 31.68
N GLU A 299 -32.92 6.88 31.83
CA GLU A 299 -33.39 5.94 32.84
C GLU A 299 -33.93 4.66 32.20
N LEU A 300 -33.89 3.54 32.94
CA LEU A 300 -34.48 2.30 32.49
C LEU A 300 -36.01 2.42 32.59
N ALA A 301 -36.70 2.37 31.46
CA ALA A 301 -38.13 2.53 31.38
C ALA A 301 -38.77 1.51 30.45
N ALA A 302 -40.07 1.22 30.68
CA ALA A 302 -40.83 0.42 29.75
C ALA A 302 -41.05 1.18 28.45
N ALA A 303 -40.74 0.57 27.31
CA ALA A 303 -40.74 1.21 26.00
C ALA A 303 -42.15 1.61 25.51
N ASP A 304 -43.18 0.97 26.01
CA ASP A 304 -44.61 1.27 25.69
C ASP A 304 -45.15 2.49 26.46
N GLN A 305 -44.52 2.88 27.57
CA GLN A 305 -45.05 3.97 28.42
C GLN A 305 -45.17 5.30 27.67
N PRO A 306 -44.15 5.79 26.93
CA PRO A 306 -44.28 7.02 26.13
C PRO A 306 -45.38 6.96 25.06
N LEU A 307 -45.61 5.78 24.46
CA LEU A 307 -46.72 5.59 23.50
C LEU A 307 -48.09 5.75 24.16
N ARG A 308 -48.27 5.15 25.34
CA ARG A 308 -49.53 5.27 26.14
C ARG A 308 -49.79 6.71 26.54
N ASP A 309 -48.74 7.40 27.01
CA ASP A 309 -48.85 8.79 27.42
C ASP A 309 -49.28 9.68 26.25
N VAL A 310 -48.65 9.49 25.09
CA VAL A 310 -48.98 10.25 23.87
C VAL A 310 -50.36 9.91 23.36
N GLN A 311 -50.78 8.63 23.39
CA GLN A 311 -52.13 8.22 23.04
C GLN A 311 -53.17 8.94 23.89
N THR A 312 -52.99 8.95 25.21
CA THR A 312 -53.90 9.63 26.14
C THR A 312 -53.96 11.15 25.90
N LEU A 313 -52.82 11.77 25.65
CA LEU A 313 -52.75 13.22 25.47
C LEU A 313 -53.34 13.66 24.11
N MET A 314 -53.08 12.95 23.02
CA MET A 314 -53.40 13.39 21.65
C MET A 314 -54.80 12.93 21.20
N ARG A 315 -55.40 11.91 21.82
CA ARG A 315 -56.71 11.36 21.45
C ARG A 315 -57.80 12.45 21.35
N PRO A 316 -58.01 13.33 22.34
CA PRO A 316 -59.13 14.29 22.28
C PRO A 316 -58.98 15.33 21.17
N GLU A 317 -57.75 15.63 20.76
CA GLU A 317 -57.46 16.58 19.68
C GLU A 317 -57.71 15.92 18.30
N LEU A 318 -57.24 14.68 18.13
CA LEU A 318 -57.40 13.93 16.88
C LEU A 318 -58.87 13.52 16.61
N GLU A 319 -59.65 13.22 17.65
CA GLU A 319 -61.09 12.93 17.54
C GLU A 319 -61.88 14.11 16.98
N LYS A 320 -61.48 15.37 17.26
CA LYS A 320 -62.11 16.57 16.67
C LYS A 320 -61.97 16.64 15.13
N ALA A 321 -60.88 16.06 14.59
CA ALA A 321 -60.63 15.95 13.17
C ALA A 321 -61.11 14.60 12.57
N ASN A 322 -61.84 13.81 13.33
CA ASN A 322 -62.26 12.47 12.97
C ASN A 322 -61.10 11.52 12.62
N ILE A 323 -59.96 11.69 13.31
CA ILE A 323 -58.78 10.85 13.13
C ILE A 323 -58.73 9.82 14.30
N ARG A 324 -58.76 8.54 13.98
CA ARG A 324 -58.68 7.47 14.98
C ARG A 324 -57.24 7.24 15.44
N LEU A 325 -56.96 7.36 16.71
CA LEU A 325 -55.66 7.02 17.31
C LEU A 325 -55.74 5.66 17.99
N SER A 326 -55.05 4.67 17.47
CA SER A 326 -55.04 3.29 17.98
C SER A 326 -53.63 2.88 18.40
N MET A 327 -53.56 1.85 19.25
CA MET A 327 -52.29 1.24 19.67
C MET A 327 -52.36 -0.27 19.33
N ASP A 328 -51.33 -0.79 18.73
CA ASP A 328 -51.25 -2.16 18.24
C ASP A 328 -49.87 -2.77 18.50
N GLY A 329 -49.83 -4.04 18.95
CA GLY A 329 -48.59 -4.78 19.13
C GLY A 329 -47.58 -4.14 20.09
N CYS A 330 -47.81 -4.24 21.39
CA CYS A 330 -46.88 -3.69 22.40
C CYS A 330 -46.29 -4.81 23.28
N PRO A 331 -45.27 -5.54 22.76
CA PRO A 331 -44.56 -6.49 23.60
C PRO A 331 -43.83 -5.76 24.74
N SER A 332 -43.72 -6.42 25.90
CA SER A 332 -42.98 -5.86 27.03
C SER A 332 -41.50 -5.77 26.71
N ALA A 333 -40.97 -4.59 26.74
CA ALA A 333 -39.54 -4.32 26.51
C ALA A 333 -39.07 -3.14 27.36
N TYR A 334 -37.80 -3.17 27.74
CA TYR A 334 -37.15 -2.10 28.49
C TYR A 334 -36.07 -1.45 27.63
N VAL A 335 -35.96 -0.12 27.73
CA VAL A 335 -35.01 0.72 27.04
C VAL A 335 -34.46 1.79 27.98
N ARG A 336 -33.27 2.30 27.71
CA ARG A 336 -32.70 3.45 28.46
C ARG A 336 -33.05 4.73 27.74
N ILE A 337 -34.00 5.50 28.31
CA ILE A 337 -34.56 6.68 27.66
C ILE A 337 -34.83 7.82 28.68
N ASP A 338 -34.84 9.02 28.16
CA ASP A 338 -35.49 10.18 28.77
C ASP A 338 -36.98 10.18 28.27
N GLY A 339 -37.89 9.79 29.14
CA GLY A 339 -39.31 9.66 28.79
C GLY A 339 -39.93 10.98 28.30
N GLN A 340 -39.51 12.13 28.85
CA GLN A 340 -40.02 13.44 28.44
C GLN A 340 -39.58 13.82 27.03
N GLN A 341 -38.28 13.63 26.73
CA GLN A 341 -37.79 13.91 25.39
C GLN A 341 -38.39 12.95 24.35
N LEU A 342 -38.52 11.65 24.67
CA LEU A 342 -39.12 10.70 23.76
C LEU A 342 -40.61 10.96 23.52
N LYS A 343 -41.33 11.38 24.56
CA LYS A 343 -42.73 11.83 24.44
C LYS A 343 -42.85 13.01 23.48
N GLN A 344 -41.93 13.99 23.54
CA GLN A 344 -41.89 15.12 22.60
C GLN A 344 -41.67 14.68 21.17
N VAL A 345 -40.77 13.71 20.92
CA VAL A 345 -40.57 13.13 19.58
C VAL A 345 -41.86 12.52 19.07
N LEU A 346 -42.51 11.67 19.88
CA LEU A 346 -43.74 11.02 19.50
C LEU A 346 -44.88 12.00 19.22
N ILE A 347 -45.02 13.05 20.04
CA ILE A 347 -46.03 14.11 19.81
C ILE A 347 -45.78 14.78 18.43
N ASN A 348 -44.53 15.10 18.11
CA ASN A 348 -44.20 15.69 16.83
C ASN A 348 -44.53 14.76 15.65
N LEU A 349 -44.25 13.46 15.78
CA LEU A 349 -44.55 12.49 14.74
C LEU A 349 -46.08 12.28 14.58
N VAL A 350 -46.84 12.25 15.67
CA VAL A 350 -48.33 12.14 15.65
C VAL A 350 -48.96 13.39 15.05
N GLN A 351 -48.47 14.58 15.37
CA GLN A 351 -48.92 15.84 14.75
C GLN A 351 -48.62 15.87 13.24
N ASN A 352 -47.44 15.41 12.84
CA ASN A 352 -47.11 15.31 11.43
C ASN A 352 -48.00 14.34 10.67
N ALA A 353 -48.37 13.21 11.33
CA ALA A 353 -49.32 12.24 10.83
C ALA A 353 -50.74 12.85 10.66
N ALA A 354 -51.19 13.57 11.68
CA ALA A 354 -52.51 14.25 11.67
C ALA A 354 -52.59 15.30 10.55
N ASP A 355 -51.56 16.13 10.40
CA ASP A 355 -51.47 17.12 9.31
C ASP A 355 -51.42 16.49 7.91
N SER A 356 -50.78 15.31 7.79
CA SER A 356 -50.74 14.55 6.54
C SER A 356 -52.12 13.97 6.17
N ILE A 357 -52.92 13.55 7.18
CA ILE A 357 -54.26 13.03 6.99
C ILE A 357 -55.26 14.16 6.70
N GLY A 358 -55.18 15.23 7.50
CA GLY A 358 -56.17 16.31 7.49
C GLY A 358 -57.49 15.99 8.19
N LYS A 359 -58.30 15.13 7.61
CA LYS A 359 -59.56 14.62 8.20
C LYS A 359 -59.81 13.18 7.77
N ASP A 360 -60.58 12.47 8.56
CA ASP A 360 -61.10 11.12 8.21
C ASP A 360 -59.98 10.08 7.97
N GLY A 361 -59.24 9.73 8.99
CA GLY A 361 -58.14 8.74 8.86
C GLY A 361 -57.76 8.07 10.15
N ALA A 362 -56.57 7.43 10.15
CA ALA A 362 -56.08 6.70 11.31
C ALA A 362 -54.58 6.92 11.52
N VAL A 363 -54.21 7.04 12.79
CA VAL A 363 -52.81 6.96 13.26
C VAL A 363 -52.72 5.73 14.16
N THR A 364 -51.75 4.88 13.90
CA THR A 364 -51.50 3.66 14.67
C THR A 364 -50.12 3.75 15.31
N LEU A 365 -50.06 3.62 16.63
CA LEU A 365 -48.84 3.50 17.43
C LEU A 365 -48.49 2.02 17.59
N ARG A 366 -47.25 1.63 17.32
CA ARG A 366 -46.80 0.23 17.45
C ARG A 366 -45.48 0.14 18.19
N LEU A 367 -45.27 -0.96 18.90
CA LEU A 367 -43.98 -1.35 19.42
C LEU A 367 -43.60 -2.72 18.86
N ARG A 368 -42.43 -2.80 18.26
CA ARG A 368 -41.89 -4.05 17.71
C ARG A 368 -40.50 -4.33 18.27
N LEU A 369 -40.17 -5.61 18.37
CA LEU A 369 -38.80 -6.06 18.63
C LEU A 369 -38.19 -6.53 17.31
N ASP A 370 -36.92 -6.19 17.10
CA ASP A 370 -36.18 -6.58 15.91
C ASP A 370 -34.71 -6.84 16.30
N THR A 371 -33.98 -7.51 15.43
CA THR A 371 -32.53 -7.70 15.59
C THR A 371 -31.80 -7.04 14.42
N ARG A 372 -30.98 -6.07 14.72
CA ARG A 372 -30.27 -5.30 13.68
C ARG A 372 -28.78 -5.22 13.92
N PRO A 373 -27.96 -5.17 12.86
CA PRO A 373 -26.54 -4.89 13.01
C PRO A 373 -26.33 -3.43 13.44
N LEU A 374 -25.99 -3.22 14.71
CA LEU A 374 -25.48 -1.94 15.22
C LEU A 374 -23.98 -2.10 15.53
N SER A 375 -23.13 -1.26 14.96
CA SER A 375 -21.67 -1.22 15.25
C SER A 375 -20.94 -2.58 15.17
N ASN A 376 -21.23 -3.42 14.13
CA ASN A 376 -20.64 -4.74 13.88
C ASN A 376 -21.13 -5.91 14.77
N HIS A 377 -22.17 -5.70 15.58
CA HIS A 377 -22.80 -6.78 16.35
C HIS A 377 -24.31 -6.78 16.09
N ASN A 378 -24.90 -7.96 16.02
CA ASN A 378 -26.36 -8.08 16.00
C ASN A 378 -26.88 -7.71 17.38
N THR A 379 -27.58 -6.58 17.47
CA THR A 379 -28.15 -6.05 18.72
C THR A 379 -29.66 -6.14 18.64
N GLU A 380 -30.29 -6.62 19.71
CA GLU A 380 -31.73 -6.51 19.85
C GLU A 380 -32.14 -5.05 19.98
N VAL A 381 -33.12 -4.64 19.20
CA VAL A 381 -33.62 -3.27 19.17
C VAL A 381 -35.12 -3.25 19.41
N VAL A 382 -35.57 -2.17 20.00
CA VAL A 382 -36.97 -1.82 20.16
C VAL A 382 -37.33 -0.75 19.14
N ILE A 383 -38.40 -0.92 18.39
CA ILE A 383 -38.87 0.03 17.38
C ILE A 383 -40.23 0.56 17.81
N LEU A 384 -40.30 1.89 18.06
CA LEU A 384 -41.58 2.58 18.30
C LEU A 384 -42.02 3.21 16.98
N GLU A 385 -43.16 2.77 16.46
CA GLU A 385 -43.67 3.19 15.16
C GLU A 385 -44.90 4.08 15.31
N VAL A 386 -44.95 5.14 14.47
CA VAL A 386 -46.11 5.99 14.23
C VAL A 386 -46.49 5.82 12.78
N ALA A 387 -47.58 5.15 12.49
CA ALA A 387 -48.10 4.88 11.14
C ALA A 387 -49.34 5.73 10.87
N ASP A 388 -49.38 6.43 9.74
CA ASP A 388 -50.52 7.22 9.30
C ASP A 388 -51.10 6.71 7.99
N THR A 389 -52.34 7.07 7.72
CA THR A 389 -53.05 6.83 6.46
C THR A 389 -53.14 8.08 5.58
N GLY A 390 -52.23 9.01 5.75
CA GLY A 390 -52.22 10.29 5.05
C GLY A 390 -51.74 10.23 3.62
N LYS A 391 -51.44 11.39 3.03
CA LYS A 391 -51.02 11.54 1.64
C LYS A 391 -49.64 11.00 1.32
N GLY A 392 -48.86 10.59 2.34
CA GLY A 392 -47.46 10.19 2.17
C GLY A 392 -46.55 11.35 1.82
N ILE A 393 -45.28 11.04 1.53
CA ILE A 393 -44.24 12.04 1.26
C ILE A 393 -43.77 11.91 -0.19
N PRO A 394 -43.86 12.99 -1.02
CA PRO A 394 -43.36 12.99 -2.38
C PRO A 394 -41.84 12.86 -2.45
N PRO A 395 -41.24 12.28 -3.52
CA PRO A 395 -39.81 12.02 -3.61
C PRO A 395 -38.90 13.26 -3.59
N ASP A 396 -39.40 14.41 -4.02
CA ASP A 396 -38.71 15.69 -3.96
C ASP A 396 -38.63 16.26 -2.54
N VAL A 397 -39.68 16.05 -1.73
CA VAL A 397 -39.75 16.41 -0.31
C VAL A 397 -38.90 15.43 0.53
N GLU A 398 -38.92 14.15 0.18
CA GLU A 398 -38.21 13.09 0.88
C GLU A 398 -36.70 13.37 1.02
N LYS A 399 -36.05 13.93 -0.01
CA LYS A 399 -34.63 14.29 -0.01
C LYS A 399 -34.24 15.35 1.02
N ARG A 400 -35.20 16.17 1.44
CA ARG A 400 -35.00 17.31 2.35
C ARG A 400 -35.77 17.18 3.66
N LEU A 401 -36.32 16.01 3.92
CA LEU A 401 -37.25 15.75 5.03
C LEU A 401 -36.66 16.10 6.40
N PHE A 402 -35.36 15.93 6.57
CA PHE A 402 -34.64 16.22 7.82
C PHE A 402 -33.83 17.54 7.76
N ASP A 403 -33.91 18.29 6.64
CA ASP A 403 -33.24 19.58 6.55
C ASP A 403 -33.91 20.56 7.52
N PRO A 404 -33.16 21.25 8.40
CA PRO A 404 -33.70 22.26 9.28
C PRO A 404 -34.38 23.38 8.50
N PHE A 405 -35.50 23.90 9.01
CA PHE A 405 -36.33 24.95 8.39
C PHE A 405 -37.05 24.56 7.10
N PHE A 406 -36.89 23.34 6.64
CA PHE A 406 -37.63 22.87 5.49
C PHE A 406 -39.04 22.42 5.88
N THR A 407 -40.05 23.02 5.26
CA THR A 407 -41.47 22.69 5.51
C THR A 407 -42.30 22.91 4.25
N THR A 408 -43.31 22.08 4.08
CA THR A 408 -44.37 22.22 3.07
C THR A 408 -45.68 22.78 3.65
N LYS A 409 -45.70 23.12 4.95
CA LYS A 409 -46.85 23.61 5.69
C LYS A 409 -46.73 25.10 5.93
N GLU A 410 -47.81 25.88 5.74
CA GLU A 410 -47.84 27.33 5.99
C GLU A 410 -47.56 27.70 7.45
N SER A 411 -48.00 26.89 8.41
CA SER A 411 -47.79 27.11 9.86
C SER A 411 -46.63 26.34 10.46
N GLY A 412 -45.89 25.57 9.62
CA GLY A 412 -44.81 24.71 10.08
C GLY A 412 -43.51 25.48 10.34
N THR A 413 -42.75 25.08 11.38
CA THR A 413 -41.42 25.62 11.67
C THR A 413 -40.31 24.97 10.84
N GLY A 414 -40.56 23.79 10.28
CA GLY A 414 -39.57 22.96 9.59
C GLY A 414 -38.48 22.39 10.52
N LEU A 415 -38.62 22.50 11.83
CA LEU A 415 -37.65 22.04 12.82
C LEU A 415 -38.03 20.73 13.49
N GLY A 416 -39.31 20.32 13.43
CA GLY A 416 -39.82 19.18 14.21
C GLY A 416 -39.08 17.86 13.92
N LEU A 417 -38.93 17.47 12.66
CA LEU A 417 -38.29 16.19 12.30
C LEU A 417 -36.77 16.22 12.54
N SER A 418 -36.11 17.37 12.35
CA SER A 418 -34.69 17.53 12.65
C SER A 418 -34.41 17.47 14.16
N ILE A 419 -35.30 18.04 15.00
CA ILE A 419 -35.25 17.91 16.47
C ILE A 419 -35.50 16.45 16.87
N ALA A 420 -36.52 15.80 16.31
CA ALA A 420 -36.83 14.42 16.60
C ALA A 420 -35.64 13.48 16.29
N ALA A 421 -35.04 13.62 15.11
CA ALA A 421 -33.87 12.83 14.73
C ALA A 421 -32.69 13.03 15.72
N ARG A 422 -32.44 14.27 16.13
CA ARG A 422 -31.34 14.59 17.06
C ARG A 422 -31.60 14.08 18.49
N ILE A 423 -32.83 14.12 18.96
CA ILE A 423 -33.19 13.52 20.25
C ILE A 423 -32.96 12.00 20.20
N VAL A 424 -33.44 11.33 19.16
CA VAL A 424 -33.27 9.89 19.01
C VAL A 424 -31.79 9.49 18.90
N GLU A 425 -30.97 10.26 18.16
CA GLU A 425 -29.54 10.05 18.08
C GLU A 425 -28.85 10.16 19.46
N LYS A 426 -29.22 11.13 20.29
CA LYS A 426 -28.71 11.27 21.68
C LYS A 426 -29.12 10.12 22.61
N HIS A 427 -30.17 9.38 22.27
CA HIS A 427 -30.59 8.15 22.94
C HIS A 427 -29.86 6.90 22.40
N GLY A 428 -28.84 7.08 21.51
CA GLY A 428 -28.13 5.98 20.87
C GLY A 428 -28.95 5.23 19.82
N GLY A 429 -30.06 5.84 19.38
CA GLY A 429 -30.99 5.28 18.39
C GLY A 429 -30.89 5.91 17.01
N ALA A 430 -31.85 5.56 16.15
CA ALA A 430 -32.00 6.12 14.81
C ALA A 430 -33.48 6.32 14.46
N LEU A 431 -33.79 7.45 13.82
CA LEU A 431 -35.12 7.69 13.25
C LEU A 431 -35.13 7.21 11.81
N GLN A 432 -36.09 6.35 11.49
CA GLN A 432 -36.30 5.78 10.16
C GLN A 432 -37.72 6.07 9.68
N TYR A 433 -37.99 5.95 8.39
CA TYR A 433 -39.33 6.07 7.83
C TYR A 433 -39.52 5.18 6.60
N GLN A 434 -40.75 4.89 6.31
CA GLN A 434 -41.21 4.28 5.07
C GLN A 434 -42.45 5.04 4.62
N THR A 435 -42.51 5.48 3.38
CA THR A 435 -43.60 6.28 2.86
C THR A 435 -44.03 5.79 1.48
N GLN A 436 -45.30 5.93 1.21
CA GLN A 436 -45.85 5.70 -0.11
C GLN A 436 -46.93 6.76 -0.38
N VAL A 437 -46.75 7.49 -1.49
CA VAL A 437 -47.68 8.55 -1.89
C VAL A 437 -49.08 8.02 -1.97
N ASN A 438 -50.06 8.73 -1.35
CA ASN A 438 -51.45 8.42 -1.21
C ASN A 438 -51.78 7.12 -0.39
N ARG A 439 -50.79 6.59 0.38
CA ARG A 439 -51.02 5.44 1.26
C ARG A 439 -50.58 5.69 2.71
N GLY A 440 -49.84 6.77 2.94
CA GLY A 440 -49.40 7.17 4.25
C GLY A 440 -47.92 6.98 4.48
N THR A 441 -47.51 7.22 5.73
CA THR A 441 -46.12 7.13 6.20
C THR A 441 -46.03 6.36 7.51
N VAL A 442 -44.95 5.62 7.68
CA VAL A 442 -44.59 4.97 8.95
C VAL A 442 -43.23 5.55 9.38
N PHE A 443 -43.22 6.27 10.49
CA PHE A 443 -41.99 6.66 11.18
C PHE A 443 -41.69 5.66 12.29
N GLY A 444 -40.40 5.23 12.36
CA GLY A 444 -39.93 4.29 13.38
C GLY A 444 -38.74 4.86 14.14
N ILE A 445 -38.87 4.89 15.47
CA ILE A 445 -37.78 5.23 16.40
C ILE A 445 -37.13 3.92 16.81
N VAL A 446 -35.89 3.69 16.34
CA VAL A 446 -35.11 2.50 16.66
C VAL A 446 -34.22 2.78 17.87
N LEU A 447 -34.37 2.03 18.95
CA LEU A 447 -33.61 2.17 20.20
C LEU A 447 -32.92 0.85 20.56
N PRO A 448 -31.73 0.86 21.13
CA PRO A 448 -31.11 -0.33 21.69
C PRO A 448 -31.98 -0.88 22.84
N ARG A 449 -32.19 -2.19 22.87
CA ARG A 449 -32.84 -2.85 24.01
C ARG A 449 -31.90 -2.81 25.22
N ALA A 450 -32.43 -2.56 26.41
CA ALA A 450 -31.66 -2.52 27.65
C ALA A 450 -31.39 -3.91 28.22
#